data_41417cd96188ee33e275685171aaa21e
#
_entry.id   41417cd96188ee33e275685171aaa21e
#
_cell.length_a   1.000
_cell.length_b   1.000
_cell.length_c   1.000
_cell.angle_alpha   90.00
_cell.angle_beta   90.00
_cell.angle_gamma   90.00
#
_symmetry.space_group_name_H-M   'P 1'
#
loop_
_entity.id
_entity.type
_entity.pdbx_description
1 polymer ?
#
loop_
_entity_poly.entity_id
_entity_poly.type
_entity_poly.pdbx_seq_one_letter_code
_entity_poly.pdbx_strand_id
1 'polypeptide(L)'
;VYSDELDIDADEVCTLSGGAVGGPDKADALTPSQLGWIKDDEGWWYRNTDGTYPIGTWKNIDGRWYLFDFSGYMLTGWQQKDGNYYFLDMNGIMQTGWLQDSRKWYYLGNDGIMYKGWLTAGDGMYFFDQDGSMHTGWLLDGGNWYYMSPENGRMVKNAYIEGRYLDGSGIWHN
;
A
#
# COMPACT_ATOMS: atom_id res chain seq x y z
N VAL A 1 10.69 18.47 -7.73
CA VAL A 1 10.78 17.24 -8.50
C VAL A 1 11.14 16.16 -7.49
N TYR A 2 10.14 15.51 -6.94
CA TYR A 2 10.35 14.33 -6.10
C TYR A 2 10.56 13.16 -7.05
N SER A 3 11.66 12.43 -6.88
CA SER A 3 11.90 11.18 -7.56
C SER A 3 10.88 10.16 -7.04
N ASP A 4 10.05 9.65 -7.94
CA ASP A 4 9.01 8.65 -7.67
C ASP A 4 9.58 7.24 -7.44
N GLU A 5 10.83 7.14 -7.04
CA GLU A 5 11.37 5.88 -6.56
C GLU A 5 11.07 5.75 -5.08
N LEU A 6 10.35 4.69 -4.70
CA LEU A 6 10.35 4.18 -3.35
C LEU A 6 11.82 4.14 -2.91
N ASP A 7 12.20 5.09 -2.05
CA ASP A 7 13.52 5.06 -1.42
C ASP A 7 13.50 3.93 -0.38
N ILE A 8 13.43 2.72 -0.94
CA ILE A 8 13.46 1.47 -0.18
C ILE A 8 14.92 1.11 -0.17
N ASP A 9 15.62 1.56 0.85
CA ASP A 9 16.96 1.06 1.11
C ASP A 9 16.83 -0.42 1.51
N ALA A 10 17.04 -1.29 0.50
CA ALA A 10 16.94 -2.74 0.66
C ALA A 10 18.01 -3.28 1.61
N ASP A 11 18.95 -2.44 2.03
CA ASP A 11 20.13 -2.84 2.80
C ASP A 11 20.16 -2.29 4.24
N GLU A 12 19.11 -1.58 4.68
CA GLU A 12 19.01 -1.17 6.08
C GLU A 12 18.69 -2.40 6.95
N VAL A 13 19.74 -3.06 7.39
CA VAL A 13 19.67 -4.25 8.24
C VAL A 13 20.31 -3.96 9.59
N CYS A 14 19.69 -4.45 10.64
CA CYS A 14 20.31 -4.43 11.97
C CYS A 14 21.44 -5.46 12.04
N THR A 15 22.66 -4.99 12.30
CA THR A 15 23.73 -5.86 12.73
C THR A 15 23.69 -5.97 14.25
N LEU A 16 23.47 -7.16 14.75
CA LEU A 16 23.56 -7.44 16.19
C LEU A 16 24.99 -7.22 16.68
N SER A 17 25.25 -6.08 17.27
CA SER A 17 26.48 -5.87 18.02
C SER A 17 26.36 -6.55 19.41
N GLY A 18 26.88 -7.76 19.51
CA GLY A 18 27.05 -8.42 20.81
C GLY A 18 26.09 -9.58 21.08
N GLY A 19 26.32 -10.71 20.52
CA GLY A 19 26.08 -12.01 21.13
C GLY A 19 24.68 -12.61 21.13
N ALA A 20 23.67 -11.97 20.63
CA ALA A 20 22.36 -12.62 20.43
C ALA A 20 22.20 -13.04 18.98
N VAL A 21 22.26 -14.32 18.70
CA VAL A 21 22.01 -14.94 17.42
C VAL A 21 20.54 -15.36 17.34
N GLY A 22 19.64 -14.41 17.14
CA GLY A 22 18.25 -14.72 17.00
C GLY A 22 17.52 -13.54 16.42
N GLY A 23 16.57 -13.77 15.51
CA GLY A 23 15.62 -12.76 15.13
C GLY A 23 14.83 -12.37 16.34
N PRO A 24 13.98 -11.38 16.21
CA PRO A 24 13.66 -10.33 17.16
C PRO A 24 13.87 -10.75 18.62
N ASP A 25 15.00 -10.34 19.20
CA ASP A 25 15.41 -10.43 20.60
C ASP A 25 15.29 -11.79 21.36
N LYS A 26 14.89 -12.86 20.71
CA LYS A 26 14.86 -14.19 21.33
C LYS A 26 16.15 -14.94 21.01
N ALA A 27 17.06 -14.91 22.00
CA ALA A 27 18.35 -15.60 22.02
C ALA A 27 18.24 -17.13 22.13
N ASP A 28 17.26 -17.75 21.53
CA ASP A 28 17.30 -19.18 21.39
C ASP A 28 18.25 -19.51 20.24
N ALA A 29 19.24 -20.33 20.55
CA ALA A 29 20.34 -20.69 19.68
C ALA A 29 19.80 -21.25 18.33
N LEU A 30 19.47 -20.33 17.43
CA LEU A 30 19.15 -20.71 16.04
C LEU A 30 20.40 -21.34 15.45
N THR A 31 20.23 -22.54 14.94
CA THR A 31 21.32 -23.20 14.24
C THR A 31 21.69 -22.36 13.01
N PRO A 32 22.96 -22.38 12.56
CA PRO A 32 23.39 -21.68 11.34
C PRO A 32 22.56 -22.01 10.08
N SER A 33 21.78 -23.07 10.11
CA SER A 33 20.93 -23.54 9.02
C SER A 33 19.55 -22.89 8.96
N GLN A 34 19.13 -22.10 9.97
CA GLN A 34 17.83 -21.43 9.97
C GLN A 34 17.95 -20.05 9.32
N LEU A 35 17.92 -20.02 7.97
CA LEU A 35 17.89 -18.82 7.15
C LEU A 35 16.51 -18.66 6.52
N GLY A 36 16.16 -17.44 6.11
CA GLY A 36 14.90 -17.13 5.48
C GLY A 36 13.78 -16.87 6.48
N TRP A 37 12.57 -17.25 6.12
CA TRP A 37 11.40 -17.00 6.95
C TRP A 37 11.35 -17.89 8.18
N ILE A 38 11.19 -17.25 9.32
CA ILE A 38 11.10 -17.87 10.64
C ILE A 38 9.83 -17.37 11.33
N LYS A 39 9.14 -18.27 12.00
CA LYS A 39 7.98 -17.95 12.83
C LYS A 39 8.24 -18.31 14.27
N ASP A 40 7.96 -17.38 15.17
CA ASP A 40 7.92 -17.61 16.61
C ASP A 40 6.54 -17.26 17.20
N ASP A 41 6.45 -17.12 18.51
CA ASP A 41 5.19 -16.82 19.22
C ASP A 41 4.66 -15.39 18.94
N GLU A 42 5.53 -14.48 18.50
CA GLU A 42 5.18 -13.07 18.25
C GLU A 42 4.83 -12.81 16.78
N GLY A 43 5.44 -13.56 15.83
CA GLY A 43 5.14 -13.35 14.43
C GLY A 43 6.11 -14.00 13.45
N TRP A 44 6.05 -13.51 12.21
CA TRP A 44 6.98 -13.86 11.16
C TRP A 44 8.09 -12.82 11.06
N TRP A 45 9.32 -13.27 10.88
CA TRP A 45 10.50 -12.44 10.63
C TRP A 45 11.42 -13.13 9.59
N TYR A 46 12.38 -12.40 9.04
CA TYR A 46 13.24 -12.92 7.98
C TYR A 46 14.71 -12.81 8.37
N ARG A 47 15.44 -13.93 8.36
CA ARG A 47 16.87 -13.97 8.62
C ARG A 47 17.66 -14.01 7.33
N ASN A 48 18.55 -13.04 7.16
CA ASN A 48 19.48 -12.94 6.04
C ASN A 48 20.58 -14.00 6.13
N THR A 49 21.28 -14.23 5.02
CA THR A 49 22.39 -15.20 4.95
C THR A 49 23.57 -14.84 5.83
N ASP A 50 23.73 -13.55 6.16
CA ASP A 50 24.76 -13.04 7.08
C ASP A 50 24.33 -13.06 8.55
N GLY A 51 23.12 -13.54 8.84
CA GLY A 51 22.55 -13.63 10.17
C GLY A 51 21.82 -12.38 10.66
N THR A 52 21.82 -11.29 9.87
CA THR A 52 21.06 -10.06 10.16
C THR A 52 19.57 -10.23 9.84
N TYR A 53 18.73 -9.24 10.19
CA TYR A 53 17.32 -9.19 9.83
C TYR A 53 16.84 -7.75 9.65
N PRO A 54 15.81 -7.48 8.81
CA PRO A 54 15.32 -6.14 8.58
C PRO A 54 14.59 -5.57 9.80
N ILE A 55 14.80 -4.29 10.10
CA ILE A 55 14.16 -3.57 11.23
C ILE A 55 13.64 -2.23 10.72
N GLY A 56 12.33 -1.96 10.89
CA GLY A 56 11.71 -0.69 10.53
C GLY A 56 11.76 -0.37 9.04
N THR A 57 12.02 -1.34 8.18
CA THR A 57 12.34 -1.13 6.78
C THR A 57 11.63 -2.09 5.83
N TRP A 58 11.62 -1.72 4.57
CA TRP A 58 11.20 -2.58 3.48
C TRP A 58 12.29 -3.59 3.12
N LYS A 59 11.86 -4.77 2.67
CA LYS A 59 12.75 -5.76 2.09
C LYS A 59 12.10 -6.48 0.92
N ASN A 60 12.83 -6.56 -0.19
CA ASN A 60 12.43 -7.42 -1.30
C ASN A 60 12.93 -8.84 -1.05
N ILE A 61 12.02 -9.81 -1.06
CA ILE A 61 12.30 -11.22 -0.90
C ILE A 61 11.61 -11.96 -2.05
N ASP A 62 12.39 -12.58 -2.91
CA ASP A 62 11.90 -13.33 -4.07
C ASP A 62 10.95 -12.51 -4.98
N GLY A 63 11.26 -11.21 -5.20
CA GLY A 63 10.50 -10.31 -6.04
C GLY A 63 9.23 -9.73 -5.38
N ARG A 64 9.02 -9.96 -4.08
CA ARG A 64 7.90 -9.45 -3.30
C ARG A 64 8.40 -8.53 -2.21
N TRP A 65 7.68 -7.41 -2.00
CA TRP A 65 8.02 -6.45 -0.97
C TRP A 65 7.30 -6.75 0.32
N TYR A 66 8.04 -6.67 1.42
CA TYR A 66 7.58 -6.86 2.80
C TYR A 66 8.06 -5.70 3.65
N LEU A 67 7.25 -5.28 4.61
CA LEU A 67 7.61 -4.26 5.59
C LEU A 67 7.78 -4.92 6.96
N PHE A 68 8.84 -4.54 7.66
CA PHE A 68 9.14 -5.03 8.99
C PHE A 68 9.04 -3.89 10.00
N ASP A 69 8.56 -4.19 11.20
CA ASP A 69 8.48 -3.23 12.31
C ASP A 69 9.86 -3.00 12.95
N PHE A 70 9.90 -2.11 13.94
CA PHE A 70 11.14 -1.80 14.66
C PHE A 70 11.62 -2.92 15.59
N SER A 71 10.84 -3.97 15.76
CA SER A 71 11.23 -5.21 16.43
C SER A 71 11.67 -6.30 15.45
N GLY A 72 11.59 -6.04 14.13
CA GLY A 72 11.98 -6.95 13.06
C GLY A 72 10.89 -7.95 12.64
N TYR A 73 9.65 -7.77 13.08
CA TYR A 73 8.53 -8.62 12.68
C TYR A 73 7.83 -8.10 11.42
N MET A 74 7.43 -9.02 10.55
CA MET A 74 6.68 -8.73 9.34
C MET A 74 5.33 -8.12 9.65
N LEU A 75 5.03 -6.99 9.01
CA LEU A 75 3.76 -6.28 9.13
C LEU A 75 2.72 -6.79 8.13
N THR A 76 1.44 -6.61 8.46
CA THR A 76 0.28 -6.91 7.61
C THR A 76 -0.77 -5.81 7.71
N GLY A 77 -1.74 -5.78 6.79
CA GLY A 77 -2.80 -4.77 6.76
C GLY A 77 -2.30 -3.40 6.30
N TRP A 78 -3.06 -2.35 6.66
CA TRP A 78 -2.70 -0.97 6.35
C TRP A 78 -1.51 -0.51 7.19
N GLN A 79 -0.49 0.02 6.52
CA GLN A 79 0.71 0.56 7.15
C GLN A 79 0.97 1.97 6.64
N GLN A 80 1.51 2.82 7.51
CA GLN A 80 2.00 4.14 7.12
C GLN A 80 3.53 4.16 7.24
N LYS A 81 4.21 4.49 6.15
CA LYS A 81 5.67 4.65 6.09
C LYS A 81 5.97 5.92 5.29
N ASP A 82 6.83 6.78 5.85
CA ASP A 82 7.30 8.02 5.21
C ASP A 82 6.17 8.93 4.67
N GLY A 83 5.06 9.01 5.42
CA GLY A 83 3.88 9.80 5.08
C GLY A 83 2.91 9.15 4.09
N ASN A 84 3.25 8.02 3.50
CA ASN A 84 2.43 7.28 2.55
C ASN A 84 1.74 6.08 3.21
N TYR A 85 0.62 5.66 2.62
CA TYR A 85 -0.11 4.46 3.07
C TYR A 85 0.09 3.32 2.08
N TYR A 86 0.29 2.14 2.62
CA TYR A 86 0.49 0.88 1.91
C TYR A 86 -0.42 -0.20 2.49
N PHE A 87 -0.73 -1.20 1.70
CA PHE A 87 -1.46 -2.37 2.19
C PHE A 87 -0.64 -3.65 1.98
N LEU A 88 -0.47 -4.40 3.06
CA LEU A 88 0.20 -5.70 3.06
C LEU A 88 -0.86 -6.78 3.30
N ASP A 89 -0.89 -7.81 2.49
CA ASP A 89 -1.84 -8.91 2.68
C ASP A 89 -1.53 -9.74 3.95
N MET A 90 -2.31 -10.77 4.20
CA MET A 90 -2.11 -11.63 5.38
C MET A 90 -0.78 -12.41 5.36
N ASN A 91 -0.11 -12.48 4.21
CA ASN A 91 1.21 -13.06 4.05
C ASN A 91 2.31 -11.99 4.11
N GLY A 92 1.96 -10.72 4.41
CA GLY A 92 2.88 -9.59 4.46
C GLY A 92 3.28 -9.01 3.10
N ILE A 93 2.71 -9.50 2.00
CA ILE A 93 3.08 -9.06 0.65
C ILE A 93 2.42 -7.71 0.35
N MET A 94 3.24 -6.72 -0.01
CA MET A 94 2.77 -5.41 -0.46
C MET A 94 1.85 -5.55 -1.67
N GLN A 95 0.67 -4.97 -1.59
CA GLN A 95 -0.32 -5.00 -2.65
C GLN A 95 -0.21 -3.79 -3.58
N THR A 96 -0.61 -3.97 -4.83
CA THR A 96 -0.67 -2.93 -5.87
C THR A 96 -1.97 -3.06 -6.66
N GLY A 97 -2.38 -2.00 -7.34
CA GLY A 97 -3.61 -1.98 -8.12
C GLY A 97 -4.87 -1.83 -7.25
N TRP A 98 -5.98 -2.36 -7.74
CA TRP A 98 -7.27 -2.28 -7.05
C TRP A 98 -7.32 -3.16 -5.80
N LEU A 99 -7.71 -2.54 -4.69
CA LEU A 99 -7.88 -3.20 -3.40
C LEU A 99 -9.29 -2.93 -2.86
N GLN A 100 -9.98 -3.98 -2.44
CA GLN A 100 -11.20 -3.83 -1.66
C GLN A 100 -10.91 -4.20 -0.20
N ASP A 101 -11.13 -3.25 0.69
CA ASP A 101 -11.06 -3.46 2.13
C ASP A 101 -12.25 -2.81 2.83
N SER A 102 -12.85 -3.51 3.80
CA SER A 102 -13.97 -3.01 4.64
C SER A 102 -15.11 -2.39 3.82
N ARG A 103 -15.45 -2.99 2.66
CA ARG A 103 -16.45 -2.55 1.68
C ARG A 103 -16.11 -1.25 0.93
N LYS A 104 -14.93 -0.71 1.08
CA LYS A 104 -14.41 0.42 0.32
C LYS A 104 -13.42 -0.05 -0.72
N TRP A 105 -13.34 0.67 -1.83
CA TRP A 105 -12.33 0.44 -2.85
C TRP A 105 -11.21 1.46 -2.71
N TYR A 106 -10.00 1.00 -2.91
CA TYR A 106 -8.75 1.76 -2.93
C TYR A 106 -7.97 1.43 -4.18
N TYR A 107 -7.03 2.28 -4.52
CA TYR A 107 -6.06 2.00 -5.57
C TYR A 107 -4.64 2.22 -5.04
N LEU A 108 -3.80 1.22 -5.20
CA LEU A 108 -2.39 1.25 -4.82
C LEU A 108 -1.55 1.36 -6.09
N GLY A 109 -0.64 2.32 -6.16
CA GLY A 109 0.27 2.49 -7.28
C GLY A 109 1.17 1.26 -7.49
N ASN A 110 1.96 1.24 -8.56
CA ASN A 110 2.95 0.18 -8.78
C ASN A 110 4.05 0.15 -7.69
N ASP A 111 4.22 1.29 -7.01
CA ASP A 111 5.08 1.49 -5.84
C ASP A 111 4.40 1.09 -4.52
N GLY A 112 3.14 0.64 -4.57
CA GLY A 112 2.32 0.29 -3.41
C GLY A 112 1.67 1.48 -2.70
N ILE A 113 1.94 2.73 -3.11
CA ILE A 113 1.40 3.92 -2.45
C ILE A 113 -0.10 4.06 -2.73
N MET A 114 -0.89 4.28 -1.68
CA MET A 114 -2.32 4.52 -1.76
C MET A 114 -2.63 5.83 -2.49
N TYR A 115 -3.43 5.73 -3.54
CA TYR A 115 -3.80 6.84 -4.39
C TYR A 115 -4.83 7.77 -3.73
N LYS A 116 -4.74 9.07 -4.07
CA LYS A 116 -5.72 10.11 -3.69
C LYS A 116 -5.95 11.04 -4.87
N GLY A 117 -7.16 11.57 -5.00
CA GLY A 117 -7.51 12.45 -6.13
C GLY A 117 -7.85 11.69 -7.39
N TRP A 118 -7.69 12.34 -8.54
CA TRP A 118 -8.06 11.80 -9.84
C TRP A 118 -7.11 10.73 -10.34
N LEU A 119 -7.66 9.62 -10.83
CA LEU A 119 -6.92 8.52 -11.45
C LEU A 119 -7.57 8.11 -12.76
N THR A 120 -6.79 7.96 -13.81
CA THR A 120 -7.20 7.24 -15.02
C THR A 120 -6.68 5.80 -14.92
N ALA A 121 -7.58 4.83 -14.88
CA ALA A 121 -7.23 3.42 -14.84
C ALA A 121 -8.06 2.64 -15.86
N GLY A 122 -7.39 1.95 -16.77
CA GLY A 122 -8.04 1.32 -17.91
C GLY A 122 -8.76 2.35 -18.79
N ASP A 123 -10.05 2.15 -19.01
CA ASP A 123 -10.92 3.01 -19.80
C ASP A 123 -11.77 3.99 -18.97
N GLY A 124 -11.51 4.09 -17.64
CA GLY A 124 -12.27 4.91 -16.72
C GLY A 124 -11.45 5.98 -16.00
N MET A 125 -12.12 7.05 -15.60
CA MET A 125 -11.62 8.01 -14.63
C MET A 125 -12.31 7.78 -13.29
N TYR A 126 -11.54 7.85 -12.22
CA TYR A 126 -11.96 7.65 -10.84
C TYR A 126 -11.47 8.79 -9.97
N PHE A 127 -12.10 8.98 -8.84
CA PHE A 127 -11.64 9.90 -7.81
C PHE A 127 -11.54 9.18 -6.48
N PHE A 128 -10.45 9.43 -5.74
CA PHE A 128 -10.22 8.90 -4.41
C PHE A 128 -10.21 10.03 -3.39
N ASP A 129 -10.98 9.88 -2.34
CA ASP A 129 -11.10 10.85 -1.25
C ASP A 129 -9.78 10.97 -0.47
N GLN A 130 -9.71 11.91 0.47
CA GLN A 130 -8.50 12.14 1.28
C GLN A 130 -8.13 10.96 2.18
N ASP A 131 -9.11 10.08 2.49
CA ASP A 131 -8.87 8.82 3.19
C ASP A 131 -8.44 7.67 2.25
N GLY A 132 -8.30 7.95 0.95
CA GLY A 132 -7.93 7.01 -0.09
C GLY A 132 -9.08 6.15 -0.61
N SER A 133 -10.30 6.29 -0.08
CA SER A 133 -11.44 5.51 -0.58
C SER A 133 -11.97 6.06 -1.89
N MET A 134 -12.38 5.17 -2.80
CA MET A 134 -12.99 5.53 -4.07
C MET A 134 -14.28 6.28 -3.86
N HIS A 135 -14.37 7.49 -4.42
CA HIS A 135 -15.57 8.35 -4.35
C HIS A 135 -16.69 7.81 -5.24
N THR A 136 -17.93 7.93 -4.77
CA THR A 136 -19.14 7.63 -5.54
C THR A 136 -20.19 8.71 -5.33
N GLY A 137 -21.05 8.94 -6.34
CA GLY A 137 -22.04 10.00 -6.31
C GLY A 137 -21.50 11.34 -6.81
N TRP A 138 -22.13 12.44 -6.38
CA TRP A 138 -21.75 13.79 -6.78
C TRP A 138 -20.43 14.24 -6.11
N LEU A 139 -19.51 14.75 -6.92
CA LEU A 139 -18.20 15.28 -6.51
C LEU A 139 -18.07 16.74 -6.95
N LEU A 140 -17.78 17.65 -6.03
CA LEU A 140 -17.35 19.00 -6.34
C LEU A 140 -15.82 19.08 -6.24
N ASP A 141 -15.16 19.30 -7.36
CA ASP A 141 -13.71 19.47 -7.41
C ASP A 141 -13.32 20.61 -8.35
N GLY A 142 -12.39 21.47 -7.92
CA GLY A 142 -11.94 22.62 -8.70
C GLY A 142 -13.06 23.58 -9.14
N GLY A 143 -14.19 23.64 -8.41
CA GLY A 143 -15.35 24.47 -8.76
C GLY A 143 -16.29 23.82 -9.78
N ASN A 144 -16.02 22.63 -10.25
CA ASN A 144 -16.86 21.87 -11.16
C ASN A 144 -17.53 20.68 -10.47
N TRP A 145 -18.75 20.36 -10.91
CA TRP A 145 -19.46 19.19 -10.44
C TRP A 145 -19.29 18.02 -11.39
N TYR A 146 -18.97 16.87 -10.84
CA TYR A 146 -18.83 15.58 -11.51
C TYR A 146 -19.77 14.56 -10.86
N TYR A 147 -20.00 13.44 -11.53
CA TYR A 147 -20.73 12.32 -10.95
C TYR A 147 -19.97 11.02 -11.13
N MET A 148 -19.66 10.37 -10.02
CA MET A 148 -18.99 9.07 -9.97
C MET A 148 -20.04 7.97 -9.80
N SER A 149 -20.10 7.03 -10.73
CA SER A 149 -21.11 5.96 -10.72
C SER A 149 -21.05 5.15 -9.40
N PRO A 150 -22.19 5.01 -8.69
CA PRO A 150 -22.23 4.18 -7.48
C PRO A 150 -21.95 2.69 -7.74
N GLU A 151 -22.17 2.23 -8.97
CA GLU A 151 -21.99 0.83 -9.32
C GLU A 151 -20.52 0.43 -9.47
N ASN A 152 -19.70 1.35 -9.99
CA ASN A 152 -18.32 1.02 -10.37
C ASN A 152 -17.29 2.13 -10.14
N GLY A 153 -17.69 3.28 -9.57
CA GLY A 153 -16.82 4.42 -9.28
C GLY A 153 -16.38 5.23 -10.51
N ARG A 154 -16.76 4.87 -11.73
CA ARG A 154 -16.33 5.59 -12.93
C ARG A 154 -17.02 6.94 -13.06
N MET A 155 -16.27 7.95 -13.50
CA MET A 155 -16.84 9.24 -13.87
C MET A 155 -17.82 9.10 -15.04
N VAL A 156 -19.04 9.60 -14.87
CA VAL A 156 -20.10 9.61 -15.89
C VAL A 156 -19.89 10.80 -16.83
N LYS A 157 -20.07 10.54 -18.13
CA LYS A 157 -19.95 11.55 -19.22
C LYS A 157 -21.10 11.41 -20.21
N ASN A 158 -21.42 12.51 -20.91
CA ASN A 158 -22.41 12.55 -21.98
C ASN A 158 -23.77 11.93 -21.56
N ALA A 159 -24.20 12.19 -20.34
CA ALA A 159 -25.39 11.57 -19.75
C ALA A 159 -26.14 12.52 -18.81
N TYR A 160 -27.43 12.21 -18.59
CA TYR A 160 -28.25 12.88 -17.59
C TYR A 160 -28.28 12.10 -16.28
N ILE A 161 -27.99 12.78 -15.18
CA ILE A 161 -28.13 12.26 -13.82
C ILE A 161 -29.07 13.19 -13.07
N GLU A 162 -30.20 12.68 -12.62
CA GLU A 162 -31.20 13.46 -11.87
C GLU A 162 -31.59 14.77 -12.59
N GLY A 163 -31.74 14.72 -13.93
CA GLY A 163 -32.08 15.89 -14.75
C GLY A 163 -30.91 16.84 -15.07
N ARG A 164 -29.70 16.56 -14.62
CA ARG A 164 -28.48 17.33 -14.85
C ARG A 164 -27.63 16.67 -15.92
N TYR A 165 -27.31 17.42 -16.98
CA TYR A 165 -26.47 16.89 -18.06
C TYR A 165 -24.99 17.02 -17.72
N LEU A 166 -24.28 15.90 -17.82
CA LEU A 166 -22.81 15.83 -17.73
C LEU A 166 -22.25 15.79 -19.15
N ASP A 167 -21.37 16.72 -19.46
CA ASP A 167 -20.77 16.83 -20.79
C ASP A 167 -19.72 15.74 -21.09
N GLY A 168 -19.01 15.88 -22.24
CA GLY A 168 -17.94 14.95 -22.63
C GLY A 168 -16.71 14.96 -21.71
N SER A 169 -16.57 15.98 -20.88
CA SER A 169 -15.54 16.08 -19.83
C SER A 169 -16.04 15.59 -18.47
N GLY A 170 -17.33 15.22 -18.38
CA GLY A 170 -17.97 14.80 -17.14
C GLY A 170 -18.42 15.96 -16.26
N ILE A 171 -18.38 17.21 -16.76
CA ILE A 171 -18.74 18.40 -16.00
C ILE A 171 -20.24 18.67 -16.17
N TRP A 172 -20.91 18.93 -15.03
CA TRP A 172 -22.25 19.48 -15.05
C TRP A 172 -22.20 21.01 -15.21
N HIS A 173 -22.91 21.52 -16.19
CA HIS A 173 -23.15 22.94 -16.39
C HIS A 173 -24.57 23.29 -15.93
N ASN A 174 -24.69 24.34 -15.15
CA ASN A 174 -26.00 24.86 -14.68
C ASN A 174 -26.72 25.64 -15.80
#